data_1e7e0c323df4ac26b83532bd9fe6ceb6
#
_entry.id   1e7e0c323df4ac26b83532bd9fe6ceb6
#
_cell.length_a   1.000
_cell.length_b   1.000
_cell.length_c   1.000
_cell.angle_alpha   90.00
_cell.angle_beta   90.00
_cell.angle_gamma   90.00
#
_symmetry.space_group_name_H-M   'P 1'
#
loop_
_entity.id
_entity.type
_entity.pdbx_description
1 polymer ?
#
loop_
_entity_poly.entity_id
_entity_poly.type
_entity_poly.pdbx_seq_one_letter_code
_entity_poly.pdbx_strand_id
1 'polypeptide(L)'
;MKPYAEMTKEELIALRKELKAQYREMQGKDLRLDMSRGKPSVEQLDLSMGMMDVLSSNDDLTCEDGTDCRNYGVLTGIDEAKELLADMMEVNPDLIIIYGNSSLNVMYDTVSRSMTHGVMGNTPWCKLDKVKFLCPVP
;
A
#
# COMPACT_ATOMS: atom_id res chain seq x y z
N MET A 1 16.53 -28.11 3.01
CA MET A 1 17.12 -28.53 1.71
C MET A 1 18.63 -28.34 1.81
N LYS A 2 19.45 -29.30 1.36
CA LYS A 2 20.90 -29.17 1.35
C LYS A 2 21.30 -28.03 0.40
N PRO A 3 22.22 -27.12 0.78
CA PRO A 3 22.69 -26.04 -0.11
C PRO A 3 23.29 -26.60 -1.40
N TYR A 4 23.04 -25.94 -2.53
CA TYR A 4 23.54 -26.40 -3.84
C TYR A 4 25.07 -26.54 -3.88
N ALA A 5 25.80 -25.69 -3.16
CA ALA A 5 27.24 -25.72 -3.07
C ALA A 5 27.80 -26.99 -2.37
N GLU A 6 26.97 -27.67 -1.59
CA GLU A 6 27.31 -28.89 -0.86
C GLU A 6 26.84 -30.18 -1.54
N MET A 7 26.11 -30.05 -2.68
CA MET A 7 25.58 -31.19 -3.42
C MET A 7 26.64 -31.78 -4.35
N THR A 8 26.62 -33.09 -4.49
CA THR A 8 27.43 -33.77 -5.49
C THR A 8 26.88 -33.50 -6.90
N LYS A 9 27.68 -33.78 -7.93
CA LYS A 9 27.26 -33.61 -9.31
C LYS A 9 26.05 -34.49 -9.64
N GLU A 10 25.99 -35.69 -9.10
CA GLU A 10 24.90 -36.65 -9.28
C GLU A 10 23.61 -36.15 -8.62
N GLU A 11 23.72 -35.61 -7.38
CA GLU A 11 22.59 -35.00 -6.66
C GLU A 11 22.04 -33.80 -7.45
N LEU A 12 22.91 -32.94 -7.99
CA LEU A 12 22.49 -31.77 -8.80
C LEU A 12 21.81 -32.18 -10.11
N ILE A 13 22.29 -33.24 -10.77
CA ILE A 13 21.67 -33.78 -12.00
C ILE A 13 20.28 -34.34 -11.69
N ALA A 14 20.12 -35.09 -10.59
CA ALA A 14 18.85 -35.63 -10.17
C ALA A 14 17.84 -34.53 -9.84
N LEU A 15 18.26 -33.55 -9.03
CA LEU A 15 17.44 -32.40 -8.66
C LEU A 15 17.02 -31.58 -9.90
N ARG A 16 17.95 -31.31 -10.81
CA ARG A 16 17.63 -30.61 -12.07
C ARG A 16 16.58 -31.34 -12.88
N LYS A 17 16.65 -32.69 -12.96
CA LYS A 17 15.65 -33.51 -13.68
C LYS A 17 14.29 -33.40 -13.04
N GLU A 18 14.22 -33.44 -11.71
CA GLU A 18 12.99 -33.28 -10.93
C GLU A 18 12.37 -31.90 -11.13
N LEU A 19 13.13 -30.82 -10.89
CA LEU A 19 12.66 -29.46 -11.06
C LEU A 19 12.19 -29.16 -12.48
N LYS A 20 12.87 -29.74 -13.48
CA LYS A 20 12.45 -29.60 -14.88
C LYS A 20 11.14 -30.32 -15.17
N ALA A 21 10.86 -31.45 -14.50
CA ALA A 21 9.59 -32.14 -14.61
C ALA A 21 8.45 -31.34 -13.98
N GLN A 22 8.65 -30.83 -12.76
CA GLN A 22 7.71 -29.96 -12.07
C GLN A 22 7.41 -28.68 -12.89
N TYR A 23 8.42 -28.05 -13.46
CA TYR A 23 8.25 -26.88 -14.31
C TYR A 23 7.39 -27.17 -15.56
N ARG A 24 7.64 -28.32 -16.22
CA ARG A 24 6.82 -28.75 -17.38
C ARG A 24 5.37 -29.04 -16.98
N GLU A 25 5.15 -29.65 -15.83
CA GLU A 25 3.81 -29.87 -15.30
C GLU A 25 3.09 -28.54 -15.08
N MET A 26 3.77 -27.56 -14.46
CA MET A 26 3.22 -26.22 -14.28
C MET A 26 2.88 -25.54 -15.61
N GLN A 27 3.78 -25.63 -16.61
CA GLN A 27 3.51 -25.10 -17.95
C GLN A 27 2.27 -25.73 -18.60
N GLY A 28 2.02 -27.01 -18.34
CA GLY A 28 0.84 -27.74 -18.86
C GLY A 28 -0.49 -27.31 -18.22
N LYS A 29 -0.46 -26.56 -17.12
CA LYS A 29 -1.68 -26.09 -16.43
C LYS A 29 -2.34 -24.87 -17.10
N ASP A 30 -1.78 -24.32 -18.17
CA ASP A 30 -2.25 -23.13 -18.90
C ASP A 30 -2.62 -21.94 -17.97
N LEU A 31 -1.78 -21.72 -16.95
CA LEU A 31 -2.00 -20.67 -15.98
C LEU A 31 -1.76 -19.30 -16.62
N ARG A 32 -2.77 -18.43 -16.59
CA ARG A 32 -2.68 -17.03 -17.03
C ARG A 32 -2.48 -16.13 -15.83
N LEU A 33 -1.27 -16.17 -15.26
CA LEU A 33 -0.91 -15.37 -14.08
C LEU A 33 -0.21 -14.09 -14.54
N ASP A 34 -0.77 -12.95 -14.12
CA ASP A 34 -0.15 -11.63 -14.30
C ASP A 34 0.50 -11.19 -12.98
N MET A 35 1.82 -11.15 -12.95
CA MET A 35 2.62 -10.69 -11.81
C MET A 35 3.18 -9.28 -12.03
N SER A 36 2.77 -8.59 -13.09
CA SER A 36 3.29 -7.26 -13.43
C SER A 36 2.78 -6.18 -12.48
N ARG A 37 1.64 -6.39 -11.84
CA ARG A 37 1.05 -5.48 -10.86
C ARG A 37 0.29 -6.24 -9.77
N GLY A 38 0.40 -5.75 -8.52
CA GLY A 38 -0.42 -6.21 -7.40
C GLY A 38 -1.83 -5.65 -7.50
N LYS A 39 -2.71 -6.33 -8.25
CA LYS A 39 -4.14 -5.99 -8.34
C LYS A 39 -4.94 -7.04 -7.59
N PRO A 40 -5.94 -6.63 -6.77
CA PRO A 40 -6.89 -7.58 -6.19
C PRO A 40 -7.64 -8.35 -7.28
N SER A 41 -7.98 -9.61 -7.02
CA SER A 41 -8.87 -10.38 -7.89
C SER A 41 -10.32 -9.88 -7.77
N VAL A 42 -11.18 -10.29 -8.69
CA VAL A 42 -12.62 -9.93 -8.66
C VAL A 42 -13.25 -10.39 -7.34
N GLU A 43 -12.96 -11.60 -6.91
CA GLU A 43 -13.49 -12.17 -5.67
C GLU A 43 -13.03 -11.39 -4.43
N GLN A 44 -11.81 -10.85 -4.44
CA GLN A 44 -11.32 -9.97 -3.36
C GLN A 44 -12.04 -8.61 -3.37
N LEU A 45 -12.34 -8.06 -4.54
CA LEU A 45 -13.09 -6.81 -4.66
C LEU A 45 -14.55 -7.00 -4.22
N ASP A 46 -15.15 -8.15 -4.52
CA ASP A 46 -16.53 -8.48 -4.14
C ASP A 46 -16.72 -8.50 -2.62
N LEU A 47 -15.67 -8.80 -1.83
CA LEU A 47 -15.72 -8.75 -0.37
C LEU A 47 -16.08 -7.38 0.18
N SER A 48 -15.75 -6.32 -0.52
CA SER A 48 -16.00 -4.94 -0.11
C SER A 48 -17.24 -4.31 -0.75
N MET A 49 -17.94 -5.02 -1.65
CA MET A 49 -19.08 -4.45 -2.39
C MET A 49 -20.25 -4.03 -1.49
N GLY A 50 -20.47 -4.71 -0.36
CA GLY A 50 -21.47 -4.30 0.61
C GLY A 50 -21.29 -2.87 1.15
N MET A 51 -20.10 -2.32 1.02
CA MET A 51 -19.77 -0.94 1.38
C MET A 51 -20.60 0.08 0.56
N MET A 52 -20.99 -0.27 -0.67
CA MET A 52 -21.76 0.60 -1.56
C MET A 52 -23.22 0.80 -1.11
N ASP A 53 -23.72 -0.09 -0.25
CA ASP A 53 -25.11 -0.10 0.22
C ASP A 53 -25.23 0.41 1.68
N VAL A 54 -24.12 0.84 2.29
CA VAL A 54 -24.10 1.30 3.69
C VAL A 54 -24.71 2.69 3.84
N LEU A 55 -24.57 3.55 2.83
CA LEU A 55 -25.08 4.93 2.86
C LEU A 55 -26.13 5.14 1.77
N SER A 56 -27.22 5.78 2.15
CA SER A 56 -28.29 6.19 1.25
C SER A 56 -28.65 7.67 1.44
N SER A 57 -29.48 8.21 0.57
CA SER A 57 -29.97 9.60 0.69
C SER A 57 -30.86 9.85 1.91
N ASN A 58 -31.25 8.80 2.64
CA ASN A 58 -32.11 8.86 3.82
C ASN A 58 -31.30 8.75 5.14
N ASP A 59 -30.00 8.50 5.06
CA ASP A 59 -29.17 8.34 6.23
C ASP A 59 -28.70 9.70 6.77
N ASP A 60 -28.41 9.73 8.07
CA ASP A 60 -27.72 10.85 8.67
C ASP A 60 -26.25 10.84 8.20
N LEU A 61 -25.85 11.91 7.56
CA LEU A 61 -24.51 12.10 7.02
C LEU A 61 -23.71 13.11 7.85
N THR A 62 -24.04 13.21 9.13
CA THR A 62 -23.41 14.12 10.10
C THR A 62 -22.51 13.32 11.03
N CYS A 63 -21.28 13.77 11.21
CA CYS A 63 -20.36 13.22 12.19
C CYS A 63 -20.79 13.52 13.63
N GLU A 64 -20.22 12.84 14.61
CA GLU A 64 -20.51 13.05 16.05
C GLU A 64 -20.25 14.48 16.50
N ASP A 65 -19.28 15.17 15.91
CA ASP A 65 -18.97 16.57 16.18
C ASP A 65 -19.93 17.57 15.51
N GLY A 66 -20.91 17.09 14.73
CA GLY A 66 -21.86 17.90 13.98
C GLY A 66 -21.40 18.29 12.57
N THR A 67 -20.25 17.82 12.12
CA THR A 67 -19.76 18.07 10.75
C THR A 67 -20.61 17.36 9.71
N ASP A 68 -21.14 18.11 8.75
CA ASP A 68 -21.88 17.55 7.60
C ASP A 68 -20.88 17.00 6.57
N CYS A 69 -20.83 15.68 6.44
CA CYS A 69 -19.89 14.98 5.54
C CYS A 69 -20.09 15.29 4.05
N ARG A 70 -21.19 15.92 3.66
CA ARG A 70 -21.46 16.38 2.29
C ARG A 70 -20.75 17.69 1.95
N ASN A 71 -20.16 18.36 2.95
CA ASN A 71 -19.50 19.64 2.77
C ASN A 71 -17.98 19.50 2.90
N TYR A 72 -17.27 20.56 2.51
CA TYR A 72 -15.82 20.65 2.67
C TYR A 72 -15.46 21.39 3.97
N GLY A 73 -14.18 21.34 4.36
CA GLY A 73 -13.65 22.13 5.49
C GLY A 73 -12.84 21.32 6.49
N VAL A 74 -12.94 19.99 6.47
CA VAL A 74 -12.15 19.10 7.31
C VAL A 74 -10.85 18.75 6.58
N LEU A 75 -9.73 19.32 7.05
CA LEU A 75 -8.44 19.23 6.34
C LEU A 75 -7.70 17.91 6.54
N THR A 76 -7.94 17.23 7.65
CA THR A 76 -7.18 16.04 8.06
C THR A 76 -7.99 14.75 8.04
N GLY A 77 -9.25 14.82 7.68
CA GLY A 77 -10.21 13.72 7.76
C GLY A 77 -11.10 13.83 9.01
N ILE A 78 -12.27 13.21 8.95
CA ILE A 78 -13.22 13.15 10.08
C ILE A 78 -12.64 12.29 11.21
N ASP A 79 -13.01 12.61 12.45
CA ASP A 79 -12.39 11.98 13.62
C ASP A 79 -12.70 10.49 13.68
N GLU A 80 -13.92 10.07 13.37
CA GLU A 80 -14.32 8.65 13.32
C GLU A 80 -13.45 7.84 12.35
N ALA A 81 -13.12 8.41 11.21
CA ALA A 81 -12.23 7.73 10.24
C ALA A 81 -10.78 7.68 10.72
N LYS A 82 -10.30 8.72 11.41
CA LYS A 82 -8.96 8.72 12.02
C LYS A 82 -8.86 7.70 13.14
N GLU A 83 -9.86 7.60 14.00
CA GLU A 83 -9.94 6.62 15.09
C GLU A 83 -9.94 5.19 14.55
N LEU A 84 -10.77 4.90 13.54
CA LEU A 84 -10.81 3.60 12.89
C LEU A 84 -9.44 3.18 12.32
N LEU A 85 -8.73 4.12 11.68
CA LEU A 85 -7.41 3.86 11.10
C LEU A 85 -6.32 3.80 12.16
N ALA A 86 -6.47 4.54 13.27
CA ALA A 86 -5.53 4.56 14.38
C ALA A 86 -5.35 3.19 15.00
N ASP A 87 -6.45 2.47 15.24
CA ASP A 87 -6.43 1.10 15.76
C ASP A 87 -5.67 0.15 14.82
N MET A 88 -5.93 0.24 13.52
CA MET A 88 -5.27 -0.60 12.51
C MET A 88 -3.77 -0.31 12.39
N MET A 89 -3.37 0.95 12.53
CA MET A 89 -1.98 1.42 12.37
C MET A 89 -1.20 1.46 13.68
N GLU A 90 -1.86 1.22 14.83
CA GLU A 90 -1.27 1.30 16.17
C GLU A 90 -0.62 2.67 16.44
N VAL A 91 -1.27 3.76 16.03
CA VAL A 91 -0.82 5.14 16.23
C VAL A 91 -1.91 6.00 16.85
N ASN A 92 -1.53 7.15 17.40
CA ASN A 92 -2.49 8.14 17.89
C ASN A 92 -3.29 8.74 16.70
N PRO A 93 -4.64 8.83 16.77
CA PRO A 93 -5.47 9.43 15.72
C PRO A 93 -5.06 10.85 15.34
N ASP A 94 -4.53 11.65 16.27
CA ASP A 94 -4.01 12.99 15.99
C ASP A 94 -2.81 13.02 15.03
N LEU A 95 -2.15 11.87 14.83
CA LEU A 95 -1.04 11.72 13.90
C LEU A 95 -1.49 11.25 12.52
N ILE A 96 -2.79 11.05 12.31
CA ILE A 96 -3.36 10.57 11.05
C ILE A 96 -3.88 11.74 10.23
N ILE A 97 -3.48 11.78 8.98
CA ILE A 97 -4.03 12.67 7.96
C ILE A 97 -4.58 11.83 6.82
N ILE A 98 -5.89 11.92 6.60
CA ILE A 98 -6.56 11.27 5.47
C ILE A 98 -6.50 12.22 4.29
N TYR A 99 -5.60 11.93 3.36
CA TYR A 99 -5.30 12.83 2.25
C TYR A 99 -6.08 12.49 0.97
N GLY A 100 -6.23 11.22 0.67
CA GLY A 100 -6.90 10.75 -0.54
C GLY A 100 -6.47 9.33 -0.94
N ASN A 101 -6.95 8.86 -2.07
CA ASN A 101 -6.74 7.49 -2.55
C ASN A 101 -5.54 7.32 -3.50
N SER A 102 -4.80 8.37 -3.80
CA SER A 102 -3.65 8.31 -4.70
C SER A 102 -2.33 8.49 -3.95
N SER A 103 -1.67 7.39 -3.60
CA SER A 103 -0.37 7.41 -2.93
C SER A 103 0.72 8.13 -3.74
N LEU A 104 0.68 8.06 -5.08
CA LEU A 104 1.63 8.78 -5.93
C LEU A 104 1.49 10.29 -5.81
N ASN A 105 0.26 10.81 -5.71
CA ASN A 105 0.02 12.24 -5.50
C ASN A 105 0.51 12.68 -4.11
N VAL A 106 0.26 11.88 -3.09
CA VAL A 106 0.74 12.14 -1.73
C VAL A 106 2.26 12.20 -1.67
N MET A 107 2.93 11.22 -2.28
CA MET A 107 4.40 11.20 -2.36
C MET A 107 4.96 12.39 -3.13
N TYR A 108 4.37 12.73 -4.28
CA TYR A 108 4.77 13.88 -5.06
C TYR A 108 4.64 15.18 -4.27
N ASP A 109 3.49 15.41 -3.63
CA ASP A 109 3.24 16.62 -2.84
C ASP A 109 4.23 16.72 -1.66
N THR A 110 4.47 15.63 -0.96
CA THR A 110 5.43 15.57 0.16
C THR A 110 6.85 15.92 -0.31
N VAL A 111 7.32 15.31 -1.38
CA VAL A 111 8.65 15.59 -1.94
C VAL A 111 8.72 17.02 -2.47
N SER A 112 7.70 17.50 -3.19
CA SER A 112 7.65 18.86 -3.75
C SER A 112 7.71 19.91 -2.65
N ARG A 113 6.95 19.75 -1.56
CA ARG A 113 7.00 20.64 -0.39
C ARG A 113 8.35 20.62 0.29
N SER A 114 8.93 19.45 0.48
CA SER A 114 10.26 19.31 1.05
C SER A 114 11.32 20.01 0.19
N MET A 115 11.22 19.91 -1.12
CA MET A 115 12.11 20.56 -2.07
C MET A 115 12.00 22.08 -2.04
N THR A 116 10.78 22.61 -2.00
CA THR A 116 10.52 24.05 -2.25
C THR A 116 10.38 24.89 -0.98
N HIS A 117 9.72 24.37 0.03
CA HIS A 117 9.39 25.09 1.26
C HIS A 117 10.12 24.59 2.51
N GLY A 118 10.59 23.35 2.49
CA GLY A 118 11.05 22.64 3.67
C GLY A 118 9.88 22.15 4.53
N VAL A 119 10.19 21.33 5.51
CA VAL A 119 9.20 20.70 6.42
C VAL A 119 9.63 20.96 7.86
N MET A 120 8.67 21.26 8.74
CA MET A 120 8.90 21.49 10.17
C MET A 120 9.97 22.56 10.46
N GLY A 121 9.98 23.64 9.68
CA GLY A 121 10.95 24.73 9.83
C GLY A 121 12.36 24.44 9.32
N ASN A 122 12.58 23.27 8.71
CA ASN A 122 13.87 22.94 8.12
C ASN A 122 14.11 23.62 6.78
N THR A 123 15.38 23.77 6.42
CA THR A 123 15.78 24.32 5.12
C THR A 123 15.23 23.49 3.96
N PRO A 124 14.64 24.11 2.93
CA PRO A 124 14.20 23.39 1.72
C PRO A 124 15.33 22.57 1.11
N TRP A 125 14.99 21.38 0.63
CA TRP A 125 16.01 20.45 0.07
C TRP A 125 16.75 21.03 -1.13
N CYS A 126 16.12 21.89 -1.95
CA CYS A 126 16.78 22.55 -3.06
C CYS A 126 17.92 23.49 -2.64
N LYS A 127 18.01 23.85 -1.36
CA LYS A 127 19.08 24.68 -0.80
C LYS A 127 20.13 23.88 -0.03
N LEU A 128 20.02 22.57 0.01
CA LEU A 128 20.98 21.67 0.66
C LEU A 128 21.96 21.11 -0.37
N ASP A 129 23.22 20.99 0.01
CA ASP A 129 24.25 20.39 -0.87
C ASP A 129 23.93 18.91 -1.17
N LYS A 130 23.27 18.21 -0.26
CA LYS A 130 22.96 16.78 -0.38
C LYS A 130 21.72 16.38 0.40
N VAL A 131 20.86 15.63 -0.25
CA VAL A 131 19.72 14.95 0.36
C VAL A 131 19.94 13.43 0.26
N LYS A 132 19.58 12.70 1.33
CA LYS A 132 19.67 11.23 1.38
C LYS A 132 18.28 10.66 1.58
N PHE A 133 17.95 9.61 0.82
CA PHE A 133 16.77 8.78 1.03
C PHE A 133 17.18 7.46 1.67
N LEU A 134 16.51 7.09 2.75
CA LEU A 134 16.64 5.76 3.33
C LEU A 134 15.65 4.84 2.63
N CYS A 135 16.17 3.86 1.92
CA CYS A 135 15.36 2.85 1.24
C CYS A 135 15.64 1.50 1.92
N PRO A 136 14.68 0.93 2.66
CA PRO A 136 14.83 -0.43 3.17
C PRO A 136 14.90 -1.39 1.98
N VAL A 137 15.81 -2.34 2.07
CA VAL A 137 15.97 -3.41 1.08
C VAL A 137 15.65 -4.71 1.81
N PRO A 138 14.80 -5.58 1.24
CA PRO A 138 14.53 -6.88 1.84
C PRO A 138 15.75 -7.79 1.85
#